data_046d60ef0d406d0899a0c83548676e2c
#
_entry.id   046d60ef0d406d0899a0c83548676e2c
#
_cell.length_a   1.000
_cell.length_b   1.000
_cell.length_c   1.000
_cell.angle_alpha   90.00
_cell.angle_beta   90.00
_cell.angle_gamma   90.00
#
_symmetry.space_group_name_H-M   'P 1'
#
loop_
_entity.id
_entity.type
_entity.pdbx_description
1 polymer ?
#
loop_
_entity_poly.entity_id
_entity_poly.type
_entity_poly.pdbx_seq_one_letter_code
_entity_poly.pdbx_strand_id
1 'polypeptide(L)'
;CFIPFGTPEDTMQTVKELQVSELVNKIYLLGSEPGKKALPGCEYLSVKGFYSTDTMKTIAANANTEYTLFYLKQTPLKLGLYALERMVQIMENDKKNGIVYADHYQLINGELKQAPVIDYQLGSVRDDFDFGSMLLFSSSAFTKIADALREEYKYAGLYAMRLFISYKYSIVHINEYLY
;
A
#
# COMPACT_ATOMS: atom_id res chain seq x y z
N CYS A 1 2.20 -1.68 8.02
CA CYS A 1 1.11 -1.18 7.17
C CYS A 1 1.07 0.33 7.21
N PHE A 2 0.86 0.99 6.06
CA PHE A 2 0.73 2.44 5.94
C PHE A 2 -0.61 2.77 5.32
N ILE A 3 -1.42 3.56 6.01
CA ILE A 3 -2.77 3.93 5.58
C ILE A 3 -2.99 5.43 5.73
N PRO A 4 -3.73 6.09 4.82
CA PRO A 4 -4.05 7.51 4.97
C PRO A 4 -5.04 7.69 6.12
N PHE A 5 -4.82 8.71 6.93
CA PHE A 5 -5.75 9.10 7.97
C PHE A 5 -6.95 9.83 7.32
N GLY A 6 -8.11 9.21 7.40
CA GLY A 6 -9.38 9.79 6.96
C GLY A 6 -10.21 10.29 8.13
N THR A 7 -11.51 9.97 8.15
CA THR A 7 -12.31 10.17 9.36
C THR A 7 -11.84 9.22 10.46
N PRO A 8 -11.98 9.57 11.76
CA PRO A 8 -11.61 8.64 12.85
C PRO A 8 -12.36 7.31 12.78
N GLU A 9 -13.65 7.34 12.39
CA GLU A 9 -14.49 6.15 12.28
C GLU A 9 -14.01 5.21 11.20
N ASP A 10 -13.82 5.69 9.96
CA ASP A 10 -13.39 4.90 8.81
C ASP A 10 -11.98 4.34 9.01
N THR A 11 -11.08 5.21 9.54
CA THR A 11 -9.71 4.79 9.84
C THR A 11 -9.69 3.71 10.91
N MET A 12 -10.53 3.83 11.97
CA MET A 12 -10.62 2.82 13.02
C MET A 12 -11.16 1.48 12.50
N GLN A 13 -12.12 1.49 11.56
CA GLN A 13 -12.60 0.27 10.93
C GLN A 13 -11.47 -0.45 10.17
N THR A 14 -10.72 0.28 9.35
CA THR A 14 -9.55 -0.26 8.63
C THR A 14 -8.47 -0.77 9.60
N VAL A 15 -8.19 -0.04 10.69
CA VAL A 15 -7.22 -0.47 11.70
C VAL A 15 -7.64 -1.78 12.35
N LYS A 16 -8.90 -1.90 12.77
CA LYS A 16 -9.43 -3.14 13.37
C LYS A 16 -9.34 -4.33 12.39
N GLU A 17 -9.66 -4.10 11.13
CA GLU A 17 -9.56 -5.14 10.09
C GLU A 17 -8.13 -5.63 9.92
N LEU A 18 -7.16 -4.72 9.88
CA LEU A 18 -5.75 -5.08 9.78
C LEU A 18 -5.20 -5.76 11.03
N GLN A 19 -5.65 -5.35 12.23
CA GLN A 19 -5.19 -5.91 13.52
C GLN A 19 -5.66 -7.35 13.77
N VAL A 20 -6.65 -7.86 13.04
CA VAL A 20 -7.08 -9.26 13.14
C VAL A 20 -6.00 -10.21 12.60
N SER A 21 -5.19 -9.79 11.64
CA SER A 21 -4.13 -10.62 11.07
C SER A 21 -2.86 -10.57 11.91
N GLU A 22 -2.33 -11.75 12.28
CA GLU A 22 -1.04 -11.90 12.96
C GLU A 22 0.15 -11.46 12.10
N LEU A 23 -0.04 -11.31 10.80
CA LEU A 23 0.99 -10.80 9.88
C LEU A 23 1.23 -9.29 10.01
N VAL A 24 0.29 -8.57 10.62
CA VAL A 24 0.39 -7.11 10.79
C VAL A 24 1.13 -6.77 12.06
N ASN A 25 2.40 -6.42 11.92
CA ASN A 25 3.25 -6.04 13.05
C ASN A 25 2.93 -4.61 13.54
N LYS A 26 2.76 -3.64 12.62
CA LYS A 26 2.61 -2.23 12.96
C LYS A 26 1.77 -1.49 11.92
N ILE A 27 0.98 -0.53 12.39
CA ILE A 27 0.14 0.32 11.55
C ILE A 27 0.55 1.78 11.73
N TYR A 28 0.87 2.44 10.63
CA TYR A 28 1.17 3.86 10.55
C TYR A 28 0.04 4.60 9.86
N LEU A 29 -0.44 5.66 10.50
CA LEU A 29 -1.45 6.56 9.99
C LEU A 29 -0.76 7.78 9.37
N LEU A 30 -0.96 7.99 8.07
CA LEU A 30 -0.34 9.10 7.34
C LEU A 30 -1.34 10.26 7.22
N GLY A 31 -0.99 11.42 7.70
CA GLY A 31 -1.85 12.61 7.60
C GLY A 31 -1.05 13.90 7.63
N SER A 32 -1.72 15.01 7.28
CA SER A 32 -1.06 16.33 7.12
C SER A 32 -1.03 17.17 8.40
N GLU A 33 -1.72 16.77 9.47
CA GLU A 33 -1.82 17.56 10.70
C GLU A 33 -0.66 17.22 11.66
N PRO A 34 0.27 18.16 11.92
CA PRO A 34 1.33 17.92 12.89
C PRO A 34 0.77 17.73 14.31
N GLY A 35 1.32 16.76 15.05
CA GLY A 35 0.96 16.54 16.46
C GLY A 35 -0.39 15.87 16.70
N LYS A 36 -1.07 15.40 15.66
CA LYS A 36 -2.31 14.64 15.81
C LYS A 36 -2.06 13.36 16.58
N LYS A 37 -2.95 13.05 17.55
CA LYS A 37 -2.87 11.77 18.27
C LYS A 37 -3.19 10.60 17.34
N ALA A 38 -2.35 9.58 17.41
CA ALA A 38 -2.62 8.31 16.76
C ALA A 38 -3.84 7.60 17.39
N LEU A 39 -4.50 6.75 16.60
CA LEU A 39 -5.50 5.83 17.13
C LEU A 39 -4.82 4.73 17.96
N PRO A 40 -5.56 4.07 18.88
CA PRO A 40 -5.00 2.98 19.68
C PRO A 40 -4.35 1.89 18.80
N GLY A 41 -3.15 1.48 19.17
CA GLY A 41 -2.39 0.46 18.45
C GLY A 41 -1.74 0.94 17.14
N CYS A 42 -1.73 2.25 16.86
CA CYS A 42 -1.13 2.84 15.67
C CYS A 42 -0.10 3.91 16.03
N GLU A 43 0.77 4.23 15.07
CA GLU A 43 1.60 5.44 15.10
C GLU A 43 1.13 6.43 14.03
N TYR A 44 1.24 7.71 14.33
CA TYR A 44 0.90 8.78 13.39
C TYR A 44 2.16 9.41 12.81
N LEU A 45 2.22 9.48 11.49
CA LEU A 45 3.29 10.14 10.76
C LEU A 45 2.71 11.36 10.03
N SER A 46 3.23 12.54 10.37
CA SER A 46 2.86 13.77 9.66
C SER A 46 3.59 13.84 8.33
N VAL A 47 2.83 13.92 7.23
CA VAL A 47 3.34 13.98 5.86
C VAL A 47 2.69 15.13 5.10
N LYS A 48 3.45 15.79 4.22
CA LYS A 48 2.94 16.94 3.44
C LYS A 48 2.02 16.55 2.28
N GLY A 49 2.10 15.31 1.83
CA GLY A 49 1.29 14.79 0.73
C GLY A 49 1.47 13.30 0.62
N PHE A 50 0.38 12.56 0.61
CA PHE A 50 0.39 11.08 0.67
C PHE A 50 1.24 10.44 -0.43
N TYR A 51 1.27 11.04 -1.62
CA TYR A 51 1.98 10.51 -2.79
C TYR A 51 3.31 11.22 -3.10
N SER A 52 3.83 12.05 -2.18
CA SER A 52 5.09 12.78 -2.42
C SER A 52 6.32 11.89 -2.24
N THR A 53 7.45 12.29 -2.84
CA THR A 53 8.75 11.63 -2.62
C THR A 53 9.15 11.66 -1.15
N ASP A 54 8.93 12.76 -0.45
CA ASP A 54 9.20 12.91 0.97
C ASP A 54 8.43 11.88 1.81
N THR A 55 7.16 11.64 1.47
CA THR A 55 6.35 10.59 2.10
C THR A 55 6.91 9.19 1.80
N MET A 56 7.34 8.91 0.58
CA MET A 56 7.95 7.60 0.25
C MET A 56 9.23 7.38 1.06
N LYS A 57 10.07 8.39 1.22
CA LYS A 57 11.28 8.33 2.07
C LYS A 57 10.91 8.15 3.57
N THR A 58 9.89 8.85 4.04
CA THR A 58 9.37 8.68 5.41
C THR A 58 8.88 7.25 5.65
N ILE A 59 8.15 6.68 4.73
CA ILE A 59 7.68 5.29 4.79
C ILE A 59 8.87 4.33 4.79
N ALA A 60 9.84 4.52 3.88
CA ALA A 60 11.04 3.68 3.81
C ALA A 60 11.82 3.68 5.13
N ALA A 61 11.97 4.82 5.79
CA ALA A 61 12.60 4.96 7.09
C ALA A 61 11.87 4.22 8.22
N ASN A 62 10.59 3.91 8.05
CA ASN A 62 9.74 3.20 9.01
C ASN A 62 9.38 1.76 8.59
N ALA A 63 9.85 1.31 7.43
CA ALA A 63 9.61 -0.03 6.88
C ALA A 63 10.58 -1.06 7.51
N ASN A 64 10.31 -1.45 8.76
CA ASN A 64 11.21 -2.31 9.57
C ASN A 64 10.85 -3.80 9.53
N THR A 65 9.93 -4.20 8.67
CA THR A 65 9.50 -5.59 8.45
C THR A 65 9.85 -6.01 7.03
N GLU A 66 9.75 -7.31 6.74
CA GLU A 66 10.12 -7.88 5.45
C GLU A 66 9.23 -7.34 4.31
N TYR A 67 7.97 -7.06 4.62
CA TYR A 67 7.00 -6.52 3.67
C TYR A 67 6.37 -5.23 4.18
N THR A 68 5.98 -4.35 3.25
CA THR A 68 5.32 -3.09 3.51
C THR A 68 4.00 -3.04 2.76
N LEU A 69 2.90 -3.01 3.51
CA LEU A 69 1.56 -2.90 2.94
C LEU A 69 1.13 -1.43 2.87
N PHE A 70 0.64 -1.02 1.70
CA PHE A 70 -0.06 0.25 1.50
C PHE A 70 -1.53 0.01 1.25
N TYR A 71 -2.37 0.71 1.98
CA TYR A 71 -3.76 0.92 1.60
C TYR A 71 -3.93 2.37 1.19
N LEU A 72 -4.45 2.62 -0.01
CA LEU A 72 -4.39 3.94 -0.67
C LEU A 72 -5.68 4.77 -0.51
N LYS A 73 -6.69 4.24 0.16
CA LYS A 73 -8.01 4.89 0.33
C LYS A 73 -8.23 5.33 1.78
N GLN A 74 -9.07 6.34 1.96
CA GLN A 74 -9.56 6.78 3.28
C GLN A 74 -10.87 6.10 3.68
N THR A 75 -11.48 5.34 2.78
CA THR A 75 -12.68 4.53 3.04
C THR A 75 -12.31 3.27 3.83
N PRO A 76 -13.25 2.66 4.56
CA PRO A 76 -13.00 1.43 5.29
C PRO A 76 -12.51 0.30 4.38
N LEU A 77 -11.51 -0.43 4.85
CA LEU A 77 -11.03 -1.66 4.22
C LEU A 77 -11.79 -2.85 4.82
N LYS A 78 -12.15 -3.80 3.98
CA LYS A 78 -12.57 -5.14 4.39
C LYS A 78 -11.71 -6.17 3.67
N LEU A 79 -11.05 -7.05 4.42
CA LEU A 79 -10.23 -8.12 3.86
C LEU A 79 -11.08 -9.37 3.60
N GLY A 80 -10.77 -10.05 2.51
CA GLY A 80 -11.21 -11.42 2.28
C GLY A 80 -10.48 -12.40 3.20
N LEU A 81 -11.00 -13.60 3.29
CA LEU A 81 -10.38 -14.67 4.08
C LEU A 81 -8.98 -14.98 3.54
N TYR A 82 -7.97 -14.96 4.41
CA TYR A 82 -6.56 -15.18 4.05
C TYR A 82 -5.98 -14.21 3.00
N ALA A 83 -6.53 -13.02 2.88
CA ALA A 83 -6.09 -12.05 1.86
C ALA A 83 -4.61 -11.66 2.02
N LEU A 84 -4.18 -11.33 3.23
CA LEU A 84 -2.79 -10.95 3.50
C LEU A 84 -1.84 -12.13 3.36
N GLU A 85 -2.23 -13.30 3.85
CA GLU A 85 -1.48 -14.55 3.71
C GLU A 85 -1.25 -14.89 2.24
N ARG A 86 -2.27 -14.70 1.39
CA ARG A 86 -2.18 -14.92 -0.05
C ARG A 86 -1.21 -13.95 -0.72
N MET A 87 -1.27 -12.66 -0.36
CA MET A 87 -0.34 -11.66 -0.90
C MET A 87 1.10 -11.96 -0.48
N VAL A 88 1.34 -12.32 0.78
CA VAL A 88 2.66 -12.70 1.30
C VAL A 88 3.17 -13.95 0.59
N GLN A 89 2.35 -15.00 0.47
CA GLN A 89 2.71 -16.22 -0.23
C GLN A 89 3.20 -15.95 -1.67
N ILE A 90 2.49 -15.09 -2.40
CA ILE A 90 2.89 -14.72 -3.77
C ILE A 90 4.19 -13.90 -3.74
N MET A 91 4.37 -13.01 -2.78
CA MET A 91 5.60 -12.24 -2.64
C MET A 91 6.82 -13.17 -2.38
N GLU A 92 6.64 -14.22 -1.59
CA GLU A 92 7.69 -15.19 -1.22
C GLU A 92 8.06 -16.15 -2.34
N ASN A 93 7.17 -16.38 -3.32
CA ASN A 93 7.40 -17.31 -4.41
C ASN A 93 8.63 -16.96 -5.28
N ASP A 94 8.97 -15.67 -5.37
CA ASP A 94 10.18 -15.20 -6.06
C ASP A 94 10.77 -13.98 -5.35
N LYS A 95 12.05 -14.05 -4.99
CA LYS A 95 12.80 -12.93 -4.38
C LYS A 95 12.90 -11.69 -5.28
N LYS A 96 12.58 -11.83 -6.55
CA LYS A 96 12.49 -10.70 -7.48
C LYS A 96 11.16 -9.97 -7.40
N ASN A 97 10.16 -10.51 -6.70
CA ASN A 97 8.89 -9.81 -6.52
C ASN A 97 9.10 -8.53 -5.70
N GLY A 98 8.75 -7.39 -6.30
CA GLY A 98 8.87 -6.08 -5.68
C GLY A 98 7.54 -5.51 -5.26
N ILE A 99 6.48 -5.82 -6.03
CA ILE A 99 5.10 -5.38 -5.76
C ILE A 99 4.15 -6.55 -6.04
N VAL A 100 3.18 -6.73 -5.13
CA VAL A 100 2.04 -7.63 -5.32
C VAL A 100 0.76 -6.82 -5.14
N TYR A 101 -0.20 -7.01 -6.03
CA TYR A 101 -1.53 -6.38 -5.98
C TYR A 101 -2.60 -7.38 -6.44
N ALA A 102 -3.87 -7.08 -6.19
CA ALA A 102 -4.96 -8.03 -6.43
C ALA A 102 -6.23 -7.36 -6.91
N ASP A 103 -7.14 -8.15 -7.47
CA ASP A 103 -8.52 -7.75 -7.71
C ASP A 103 -9.23 -7.45 -6.39
N HIS A 104 -10.26 -6.62 -6.47
CA HIS A 104 -10.99 -6.21 -5.28
C HIS A 104 -12.49 -6.03 -5.54
N TYR A 105 -13.23 -5.87 -4.47
CA TYR A 105 -14.61 -5.43 -4.52
C TYR A 105 -14.71 -3.95 -4.20
N GLN A 106 -15.71 -3.30 -4.76
CA GLN A 106 -16.10 -1.93 -4.40
C GLN A 106 -17.54 -1.92 -3.91
N LEU A 107 -17.78 -1.22 -2.82
CA LEU A 107 -19.14 -0.97 -2.33
C LEU A 107 -19.70 0.28 -3.05
N ILE A 108 -20.62 0.06 -3.99
CA ILE A 108 -21.26 1.14 -4.77
C ILE A 108 -22.75 1.10 -4.48
N ASN A 109 -23.30 2.17 -3.90
CA ASN A 109 -24.71 2.28 -3.51
C ASN A 109 -25.21 1.13 -2.62
N GLY A 110 -24.34 0.61 -1.74
CA GLY A 110 -24.68 -0.50 -0.85
C GLY A 110 -24.54 -1.90 -1.48
N GLU A 111 -24.16 -2.00 -2.75
CA GLU A 111 -23.91 -3.27 -3.43
C GLU A 111 -22.42 -3.51 -3.65
N LEU A 112 -21.98 -4.74 -3.37
CA LEU A 112 -20.61 -5.17 -3.69
C LEU A 112 -20.50 -5.45 -5.19
N LYS A 113 -19.59 -4.75 -5.86
CA LYS A 113 -19.28 -4.93 -7.26
C LYS A 113 -17.85 -5.38 -7.45
N GLN A 114 -17.63 -6.33 -8.32
CA GLN A 114 -16.30 -6.76 -8.73
C GLN A 114 -15.57 -5.63 -9.46
N ALA A 115 -14.34 -5.36 -9.04
CA ALA A 115 -13.44 -4.39 -9.64
C ALA A 115 -12.11 -5.09 -9.98
N PRO A 116 -12.09 -5.87 -11.09
CA PRO A 116 -10.87 -6.51 -11.53
C PRO A 116 -9.87 -5.45 -12.00
N VAL A 117 -8.60 -5.70 -11.74
CA VAL A 117 -7.50 -4.92 -12.27
C VAL A 117 -6.78 -5.70 -13.38
N ILE A 118 -5.95 -5.05 -14.15
CA ILE A 118 -5.27 -5.70 -15.27
C ILE A 118 -3.86 -6.15 -14.89
N ASP A 119 -3.38 -7.18 -15.57
CA ASP A 119 -2.00 -7.65 -15.42
C ASP A 119 -1.01 -6.56 -15.81
N TYR A 120 0.00 -6.37 -14.97
CA TYR A 120 1.12 -5.50 -15.30
C TYR A 120 1.96 -6.10 -16.44
N GLN A 121 2.27 -5.29 -17.41
CA GLN A 121 3.26 -5.59 -18.46
C GLN A 121 4.39 -4.58 -18.41
N LEU A 122 5.62 -5.03 -18.64
CA LEU A 122 6.79 -4.14 -18.64
C LEU A 122 6.59 -2.97 -19.62
N GLY A 123 6.75 -1.75 -19.11
CA GLY A 123 6.49 -0.53 -19.86
C GLY A 123 5.05 -0.02 -19.78
N SER A 124 4.11 -0.75 -19.16
CA SER A 124 2.71 -0.32 -19.03
C SER A 124 2.45 0.53 -17.77
N VAL A 125 3.44 0.76 -16.91
CA VAL A 125 3.27 1.66 -15.77
C VAL A 125 3.11 3.08 -16.28
N ARG A 126 1.86 3.52 -16.34
CA ARG A 126 1.45 4.88 -16.62
C ARG A 126 0.90 5.48 -15.33
N ASP A 127 0.69 6.78 -15.34
CA ASP A 127 0.10 7.50 -14.19
C ASP A 127 -1.34 7.05 -13.89
N ASP A 128 -2.07 6.61 -14.92
CA ASP A 128 -3.44 6.09 -14.86
C ASP A 128 -3.54 4.56 -14.69
N PHE A 129 -2.42 3.83 -14.57
CA PHE A 129 -2.46 2.38 -14.37
C PHE A 129 -3.03 2.05 -12.98
N ASP A 130 -4.16 1.33 -12.98
CA ASP A 130 -4.84 0.94 -11.73
C ASP A 130 -4.24 -0.37 -11.16
N PHE A 131 -3.61 -0.25 -10.02
CA PHE A 131 -3.12 -1.37 -9.21
C PHE A 131 -4.11 -1.77 -8.10
N GLY A 132 -5.32 -1.25 -8.11
CA GLY A 132 -6.23 -1.36 -6.97
C GLY A 132 -5.83 -0.45 -5.80
N SER A 133 -6.43 -0.69 -4.66
CA SER A 133 -6.26 0.16 -3.48
C SER A 133 -5.27 -0.40 -2.45
N MET A 134 -4.84 -1.65 -2.61
CA MET A 134 -3.95 -2.33 -1.68
C MET A 134 -2.73 -2.88 -2.41
N LEU A 135 -1.53 -2.46 -1.97
CA LEU A 135 -0.26 -2.84 -2.56
C LEU A 135 0.66 -3.41 -1.48
N LEU A 136 1.18 -4.61 -1.71
CA LEU A 136 2.24 -5.19 -0.88
C LEU A 136 3.57 -5.00 -1.58
N PHE A 137 4.53 -4.39 -0.89
CA PHE A 137 5.89 -4.17 -1.36
C PHE A 137 6.88 -5.08 -0.63
N SER A 138 7.90 -5.56 -1.31
CA SER A 138 9.13 -5.97 -0.65
C SER A 138 9.76 -4.73 0.00
N SER A 139 9.93 -4.72 1.32
CA SER A 139 10.47 -3.56 2.03
C SER A 139 11.90 -3.25 1.59
N SER A 140 12.71 -4.26 1.30
CA SER A 140 14.07 -4.07 0.81
C SER A 140 14.09 -3.42 -0.59
N ALA A 141 13.20 -3.84 -1.48
CA ALA A 141 13.06 -3.21 -2.80
C ALA A 141 12.58 -1.77 -2.66
N PHE A 142 11.55 -1.55 -1.82
CA PHE A 142 10.98 -0.23 -1.57
C PHE A 142 12.01 0.75 -1.02
N THR A 143 12.70 0.39 0.06
CA THR A 143 13.72 1.25 0.70
C THR A 143 14.85 1.58 -0.27
N LYS A 144 15.37 0.58 -0.98
CA LYS A 144 16.43 0.79 -1.97
C LYS A 144 16.06 1.77 -3.08
N ILE A 145 14.82 1.73 -3.54
CA ILE A 145 14.33 2.67 -4.56
C ILE A 145 14.06 4.04 -3.94
N ALA A 146 13.45 4.13 -2.75
CA ALA A 146 13.21 5.39 -2.06
C ALA A 146 14.50 6.18 -1.82
N ASP A 147 15.57 5.50 -1.40
CA ASP A 147 16.89 6.08 -1.18
C ASP A 147 17.54 6.58 -2.48
N ALA A 148 17.22 5.92 -3.60
CA ALA A 148 17.74 6.30 -4.93
C ALA A 148 16.95 7.45 -5.60
N LEU A 149 15.77 7.79 -5.10
CA LEU A 149 14.97 8.89 -5.65
C LEU A 149 15.63 10.24 -5.36
N ARG A 150 16.10 10.90 -6.41
CA ARG A 150 16.73 12.22 -6.34
C ARG A 150 15.74 13.36 -6.56
N GLU A 151 14.70 13.09 -7.34
CA GLU A 151 13.69 14.09 -7.70
C GLU A 151 12.62 14.22 -6.60
N GLU A 152 12.26 15.46 -6.29
CA GLU A 152 11.25 15.80 -5.30
C GLU A 152 9.89 15.99 -5.98
N TYR A 153 9.12 14.90 -6.10
CA TYR A 153 7.77 14.93 -6.63
C TYR A 153 6.75 15.22 -5.53
N LYS A 154 5.96 16.25 -5.72
CA LYS A 154 4.88 16.61 -4.79
C LYS A 154 3.71 15.60 -4.82
N TYR A 155 3.40 15.06 -6.00
CA TYR A 155 2.24 14.19 -6.23
C TYR A 155 2.57 12.86 -6.90
N ALA A 156 3.74 12.72 -7.49
CA ALA A 156 4.13 11.57 -8.30
C ALA A 156 5.17 10.65 -7.62
N GLY A 157 5.41 10.80 -6.32
CA GLY A 157 6.40 9.97 -5.61
C GLY A 157 6.05 8.48 -5.64
N LEU A 158 4.79 8.11 -5.36
CA LEU A 158 4.36 6.71 -5.46
C LEU A 158 4.42 6.18 -6.90
N TYR A 159 4.08 7.01 -7.89
CA TYR A 159 4.22 6.65 -9.29
C TYR A 159 5.69 6.36 -9.63
N ALA A 160 6.60 7.25 -9.25
CA ALA A 160 8.03 7.08 -9.45
C ALA A 160 8.54 5.79 -8.75
N MET A 161 8.09 5.51 -7.52
CA MET A 161 8.42 4.28 -6.82
C MET A 161 8.02 3.04 -7.63
N ARG A 162 6.76 2.97 -8.09
CA ARG A 162 6.26 1.85 -8.91
C ARG A 162 7.05 1.70 -10.21
N LEU A 163 7.32 2.81 -10.88
CA LEU A 163 8.08 2.83 -12.12
C LEU A 163 9.51 2.31 -11.92
N PHE A 164 10.25 2.81 -10.93
CA PHE A 164 11.62 2.37 -10.69
C PHE A 164 11.70 0.94 -10.15
N ILE A 165 10.72 0.50 -9.35
CA ILE A 165 10.61 -0.91 -8.94
C ILE A 165 10.41 -1.80 -10.18
N SER A 166 9.55 -1.41 -11.12
CA SER A 166 9.25 -2.21 -12.32
C SER A 166 10.45 -2.47 -13.24
N TYR A 167 11.47 -1.62 -13.18
CA TYR A 167 12.71 -1.84 -13.95
C TYR A 167 13.65 -2.88 -13.33
N LYS A 168 13.53 -3.17 -12.05
CA LYS A 168 14.49 -4.00 -11.31
C LYS A 168 13.85 -5.23 -10.68
N TYR A 169 12.55 -5.21 -10.45
CA TYR A 169 11.79 -6.22 -9.75
C TYR A 169 10.51 -6.56 -10.51
N SER A 170 9.96 -7.72 -10.24
CA SER A 170 8.68 -8.15 -10.79
C SER A 170 7.52 -7.45 -10.08
N ILE A 171 6.49 -7.12 -10.85
CA ILE A 171 5.19 -6.67 -10.33
C ILE A 171 4.19 -7.79 -10.65
N VAL A 172 3.54 -8.32 -9.61
CA VAL A 172 2.70 -9.52 -9.73
C VAL A 172 1.26 -9.19 -9.39
N HIS A 173 0.36 -9.49 -10.30
CA HIS A 173 -1.08 -9.43 -10.11
C HIS A 173 -1.60 -10.77 -9.59
N ILE A 174 -2.46 -10.74 -8.59
CA ILE A 174 -3.24 -11.87 -8.12
C ILE A 174 -4.65 -11.72 -8.69
N ASN A 175 -5.01 -12.57 -9.63
CA ASN A 175 -6.34 -12.60 -10.24
C ASN A 175 -7.36 -13.26 -9.28
N GLU A 176 -7.46 -12.71 -8.09
CA GLU A 176 -8.37 -13.12 -7.02
C GLU A 176 -8.88 -11.87 -6.30
N TYR A 177 -10.17 -11.86 -5.95
CA TYR A 177 -10.78 -10.75 -5.21
C TYR A 177 -10.44 -10.86 -3.72
N LEU A 178 -9.42 -10.16 -3.27
CA LEU A 178 -8.87 -10.30 -1.92
C LEU A 178 -9.42 -9.30 -0.90
N TYR A 179 -10.08 -8.19 -1.31
CA TYR A 179 -10.56 -7.16 -0.39
C TYR A 179 -11.70 -6.33 -0.98
#